data_b23bdd10186ea7cb63284ee24356962c
#
_entry.id   b23bdd10186ea7cb63284ee24356962c
#
_cell.length_a   1.000
_cell.length_b   1.000
_cell.length_c   1.000
_cell.angle_alpha   90.00
_cell.angle_beta   90.00
_cell.angle_gamma   90.00
#
_symmetry.space_group_name_H-M   'P 1'
#
loop_
_entity.id
_entity.type
_entity.pdbx_description
1 polymer ?
#
loop_
_entity_poly.entity_id
_entity_poly.type
_entity_poly.pdbx_seq_one_letter_code
_entity_poly.pdbx_strand_id
1 'polypeptide(L)'
;MTIRNFLFHRVSTETNALWPAVQPVLFEKIIRFLTDNYKVILLEDYLKDPSLYLKEKNLATICFDDGYKDNFDEAAPLLLRYRCPASFYVVTDCIDRNIPTWTYITDLFFQEEANKKLYLENDFVPDFLKRIVWDNSEEANKWGKKVKPWMKYLPNSQRLWVMEQIEKQNSGTTIPRNMMMSWSEVKELREAGFYIGSHSHSHAIFASLDSEEEILDELKISSDIIKDRLGEQPVTISYPSGLWDERALSASLKAGYQFGLSVDQRFYNPKTDNILAIPRVELYNEPWWKVRLRISGLYQKVRKLIK
;
A
#
# COMPACT_ATOMS: atom_id res chain seq x y z
N MET A 1 -6.36 12.29 22.24
CA MET A 1 -6.04 10.85 22.05
C MET A 1 -5.54 10.67 20.64
N THR A 2 -4.47 9.90 20.43
CA THR A 2 -3.96 9.57 19.09
C THR A 2 -4.25 8.10 18.79
N ILE A 3 -4.50 7.76 17.52
CA ILE A 3 -4.74 6.41 17.06
C ILE A 3 -3.51 5.93 16.28
N ARG A 4 -3.10 4.69 16.53
CA ARG A 4 -1.98 4.05 15.87
C ARG A 4 -2.49 3.26 14.67
N ASN A 5 -2.44 3.86 13.48
CA ASN A 5 -2.85 3.18 12.25
C ASN A 5 -1.63 2.47 11.66
N PHE A 6 -1.59 1.15 11.70
CA PHE A 6 -0.48 0.35 11.19
C PHE A 6 -0.80 -0.19 9.80
N LEU A 7 0.11 0.10 8.88
CA LEU A 7 0.03 -0.33 7.49
C LEU A 7 0.96 -1.52 7.24
N PHE A 8 0.42 -2.48 6.52
CA PHE A 8 1.12 -3.60 5.89
C PHE A 8 0.78 -3.64 4.40
N HIS A 9 1.59 -4.37 3.62
CA HIS A 9 1.27 -4.69 2.23
C HIS A 9 1.29 -6.19 2.04
N ARG A 10 2.43 -6.84 2.29
CA ARG A 10 2.59 -8.29 2.10
C ARG A 10 3.00 -8.99 3.39
N VAL A 11 2.47 -10.21 3.57
CA VAL A 11 2.89 -11.15 4.62
C VAL A 11 3.25 -12.46 3.94
N SER A 12 4.53 -12.74 3.76
CA SER A 12 4.98 -13.89 2.98
C SER A 12 6.35 -14.38 3.41
N THR A 13 6.64 -15.65 3.17
CA THR A 13 7.98 -16.23 3.27
C THR A 13 8.84 -15.95 2.05
N GLU A 14 8.26 -15.46 0.96
CA GLU A 14 9.00 -15.08 -0.25
C GLU A 14 9.99 -13.95 0.05
N THR A 15 11.17 -14.08 -0.51
CA THR A 15 12.22 -13.06 -0.39
C THR A 15 12.17 -12.11 -1.58
N ASN A 16 12.08 -10.82 -1.28
CA ASN A 16 12.24 -9.75 -2.25
C ASN A 16 13.28 -8.77 -1.70
N ALA A 17 14.41 -8.62 -2.40
CA ALA A 17 15.51 -7.79 -1.92
C ALA A 17 15.22 -6.28 -1.98
N LEU A 18 14.30 -5.86 -2.84
CA LEU A 18 13.92 -4.45 -3.01
C LEU A 18 12.78 -4.04 -2.09
N TRP A 19 11.87 -4.97 -1.79
CA TRP A 19 10.74 -4.73 -0.92
C TRP A 19 10.32 -6.01 -0.17
N PRO A 20 11.04 -6.37 0.92
CA PRO A 20 10.79 -7.59 1.65
C PRO A 20 9.39 -7.61 2.29
N ALA A 21 8.62 -8.67 2.02
CA ALA A 21 7.39 -8.94 2.73
C ALA A 21 7.65 -9.14 4.23
N VAL A 22 6.71 -8.81 5.09
CA VAL A 22 6.78 -9.15 6.51
C VAL A 22 6.66 -10.67 6.65
N GLN A 23 7.64 -11.30 7.31
CA GLN A 23 7.61 -12.74 7.53
C GLN A 23 6.41 -13.14 8.41
N PRO A 24 5.68 -14.25 8.11
CA PRO A 24 4.50 -14.66 8.89
C PRO A 24 4.76 -14.78 10.39
N VAL A 25 5.94 -15.29 10.78
CA VAL A 25 6.34 -15.40 12.20
C VAL A 25 6.49 -14.02 12.86
N LEU A 26 7.05 -13.04 12.15
CA LEU A 26 7.14 -11.67 12.65
C LEU A 26 5.77 -11.01 12.68
N PHE A 27 4.95 -11.23 11.66
CA PHE A 27 3.58 -10.72 11.61
C PHE A 27 2.75 -11.24 12.78
N GLU A 28 2.75 -12.55 13.04
CA GLU A 28 2.07 -13.15 14.20
C GLU A 28 2.53 -12.52 15.51
N LYS A 29 3.84 -12.32 15.69
CA LYS A 29 4.40 -11.66 16.86
C LYS A 29 3.92 -10.22 17.01
N ILE A 30 3.77 -9.48 15.89
CA ILE A 30 3.22 -8.13 15.89
C ILE A 30 1.76 -8.15 16.30
N ILE A 31 0.92 -9.01 15.69
CA ILE A 31 -0.51 -9.09 15.97
C ILE A 31 -0.74 -9.44 17.44
N ARG A 32 -0.07 -10.46 17.95
CA ARG A 32 -0.14 -10.82 19.36
C ARG A 32 0.23 -9.65 20.28
N PHE A 33 1.34 -8.96 19.99
CA PHE A 33 1.74 -7.81 20.79
C PHE A 33 0.70 -6.68 20.73
N LEU A 34 0.10 -6.42 19.58
CA LEU A 34 -0.91 -5.38 19.42
C LEU A 34 -2.19 -5.75 20.18
N THR A 35 -2.68 -6.97 20.07
CA THR A 35 -3.89 -7.43 20.79
C THR A 35 -3.71 -7.50 22.31
N ASP A 36 -2.49 -7.80 22.78
CA ASP A 36 -2.18 -7.84 24.21
C ASP A 36 -2.06 -6.43 24.85
N ASN A 37 -1.70 -5.40 24.07
CA ASN A 37 -1.34 -4.07 24.61
C ASN A 37 -2.24 -2.92 24.13
N TYR A 38 -3.06 -3.14 23.11
CA TYR A 38 -3.93 -2.13 22.50
C TYR A 38 -5.34 -2.67 22.30
N LYS A 39 -6.31 -1.79 22.31
CA LYS A 39 -7.63 -2.07 21.77
C LYS A 39 -7.55 -1.93 20.25
N VAL A 40 -7.40 -3.05 19.55
CA VAL A 40 -7.42 -3.06 18.08
C VAL A 40 -8.85 -2.99 17.60
N ILE A 41 -9.14 -2.08 16.66
CA ILE A 41 -10.47 -1.80 16.11
C ILE A 41 -10.39 -1.61 14.58
N LEU A 42 -11.52 -1.68 13.89
CA LEU A 42 -11.61 -1.16 12.54
C LEU A 42 -11.51 0.38 12.58
N LEU A 43 -10.72 0.96 11.69
CA LEU A 43 -10.59 2.40 11.58
C LEU A 43 -11.94 3.03 11.20
N GLU A 44 -12.65 2.39 10.27
CA GLU A 44 -13.95 2.83 9.77
C GLU A 44 -15.02 2.88 10.85
N ASP A 45 -15.01 1.95 11.79
CA ASP A 45 -15.93 1.98 12.93
C ASP A 45 -15.67 3.19 13.84
N TYR A 46 -14.38 3.47 14.09
CA TYR A 46 -14.01 4.67 14.83
C TYR A 46 -14.42 5.95 14.09
N LEU A 47 -14.21 6.02 12.77
CA LEU A 47 -14.48 7.20 11.98
C LEU A 47 -15.99 7.47 11.83
N LYS A 48 -16.80 6.41 11.80
CA LYS A 48 -18.27 6.52 11.79
C LYS A 48 -18.83 7.00 13.12
N ASP A 49 -18.33 6.49 14.23
CA ASP A 49 -18.78 6.89 15.57
C ASP A 49 -17.62 6.91 16.58
N PRO A 50 -16.86 8.01 16.69
CA PRO A 50 -15.79 8.14 17.67
C PRO A 50 -16.27 8.06 19.14
N SER A 51 -17.57 8.28 19.39
CA SER A 51 -18.12 8.31 20.75
C SER A 51 -18.05 6.96 21.44
N LEU A 52 -18.08 5.86 20.68
CA LEU A 52 -17.96 4.49 21.19
C LEU A 52 -16.60 4.22 21.85
N TYR A 53 -15.60 5.04 21.56
CA TYR A 53 -14.21 4.83 21.98
C TYR A 53 -13.66 5.89 22.94
N LEU A 54 -14.51 6.77 23.49
CA LEU A 54 -14.09 7.88 24.36
C LEU A 54 -13.35 7.43 25.62
N LYS A 55 -13.65 6.24 26.12
CA LYS A 55 -13.03 5.67 27.33
C LYS A 55 -11.72 4.92 27.04
N GLU A 56 -11.44 4.64 25.77
CA GLU A 56 -10.27 3.86 25.36
C GLU A 56 -9.02 4.75 25.28
N LYS A 57 -7.91 4.27 25.83
CA LYS A 57 -6.65 5.05 25.89
C LYS A 57 -5.64 4.68 24.80
N ASN A 58 -5.66 3.43 24.36
CA ASN A 58 -4.65 2.84 23.47
C ASN A 58 -5.32 2.19 22.27
N LEU A 59 -5.83 3.01 21.33
CA LEU A 59 -6.40 2.51 20.08
C LEU A 59 -5.32 2.20 19.06
N ALA A 60 -5.48 1.07 18.39
CA ALA A 60 -4.71 0.70 17.20
C ALA A 60 -5.65 0.17 16.11
N THR A 61 -5.25 0.35 14.87
CA THR A 61 -5.89 -0.23 13.69
C THR A 61 -4.85 -0.92 12.82
N ILE A 62 -5.26 -1.89 12.05
CA ILE A 62 -4.41 -2.65 11.13
C ILE A 62 -5.02 -2.55 9.75
N CYS A 63 -4.21 -2.24 8.77
CA CYS A 63 -4.65 -2.20 7.38
C CYS A 63 -3.59 -2.76 6.43
N PHE A 64 -4.08 -3.21 5.28
CA PHE A 64 -3.30 -3.73 4.18
C PHE A 64 -3.64 -2.96 2.92
N ASP A 65 -2.63 -2.61 2.13
CA ASP A 65 -2.81 -2.02 0.81
C ASP A 65 -2.53 -3.06 -0.29
N ASP A 66 -2.86 -2.72 -1.54
CA ASP A 66 -2.64 -3.41 -2.79
C ASP A 66 -3.57 -4.59 -3.09
N GLY A 67 -3.94 -5.41 -2.11
CA GLY A 67 -4.80 -6.58 -2.32
C GLY A 67 -4.04 -7.85 -2.75
N TYR A 68 -2.81 -8.04 -2.31
CA TYR A 68 -2.03 -9.24 -2.58
C TYR A 68 -2.65 -10.50 -1.99
N LYS A 69 -2.47 -11.64 -2.67
CA LYS A 69 -3.03 -12.94 -2.27
C LYS A 69 -2.54 -13.42 -0.91
N ASP A 70 -1.31 -13.11 -0.53
CA ASP A 70 -0.78 -13.45 0.80
C ASP A 70 -1.48 -12.73 1.95
N ASN A 71 -2.24 -11.68 1.66
CA ASN A 71 -3.13 -11.08 2.66
C ASN A 71 -4.26 -12.05 3.04
N PHE A 72 -4.77 -12.82 2.09
CA PHE A 72 -5.78 -13.86 2.32
C PHE A 72 -5.15 -15.15 2.86
N ASP A 73 -4.09 -15.65 2.22
CA ASP A 73 -3.50 -16.95 2.53
C ASP A 73 -2.75 -16.97 3.88
N GLU A 74 -2.04 -15.89 4.22
CA GLU A 74 -1.12 -15.83 5.37
C GLU A 74 -1.62 -14.88 6.47
N ALA A 75 -2.02 -13.65 6.11
CA ALA A 75 -2.37 -12.65 7.12
C ALA A 75 -3.75 -12.89 7.74
N ALA A 76 -4.79 -13.12 6.94
CA ALA A 76 -6.16 -13.25 7.43
C ALA A 76 -6.35 -14.41 8.41
N PRO A 77 -5.78 -15.62 8.23
CA PRO A 77 -5.87 -16.70 9.21
C PRO A 77 -5.28 -16.33 10.58
N LEU A 78 -4.17 -15.58 10.60
CA LEU A 78 -3.55 -15.09 11.82
C LEU A 78 -4.42 -14.03 12.50
N LEU A 79 -4.96 -13.08 11.73
CA LEU A 79 -5.88 -12.06 12.25
C LEU A 79 -7.12 -12.69 12.87
N LEU A 80 -7.73 -13.67 12.22
CA LEU A 80 -8.90 -14.41 12.73
C LEU A 80 -8.56 -15.17 14.03
N ARG A 81 -7.43 -15.86 14.08
CA ARG A 81 -6.94 -16.57 15.28
C ARG A 81 -6.87 -15.66 16.49
N TYR A 82 -6.39 -14.45 16.32
CA TYR A 82 -6.25 -13.45 17.40
C TYR A 82 -7.48 -12.54 17.54
N ARG A 83 -8.56 -12.78 16.79
CA ARG A 83 -9.76 -11.93 16.76
C ARG A 83 -9.40 -10.45 16.53
N CYS A 84 -8.46 -10.22 15.65
CA CYS A 84 -7.88 -8.92 15.36
C CYS A 84 -8.54 -8.32 14.12
N PRO A 85 -9.37 -7.27 14.25
CA PRO A 85 -9.99 -6.62 13.09
C PRO A 85 -8.93 -5.93 12.22
N ALA A 86 -9.18 -5.90 10.92
CA ALA A 86 -8.32 -5.24 9.93
C ALA A 86 -9.11 -4.75 8.72
N SER A 87 -8.53 -3.79 7.99
CA SER A 87 -9.05 -3.24 6.75
C SER A 87 -8.12 -3.59 5.58
N PHE A 88 -8.70 -3.98 4.42
CA PHE A 88 -7.96 -4.29 3.22
C PHE A 88 -8.35 -3.32 2.10
N TYR A 89 -7.39 -2.59 1.55
CA TYR A 89 -7.61 -1.63 0.46
C TYR A 89 -7.06 -2.22 -0.83
N VAL A 90 -7.96 -2.45 -1.78
CA VAL A 90 -7.67 -3.25 -2.97
C VAL A 90 -7.53 -2.39 -4.23
N VAL A 91 -6.57 -2.75 -5.09
CA VAL A 91 -6.41 -2.19 -6.45
C VAL A 91 -7.26 -3.02 -7.41
N THR A 92 -8.35 -2.45 -7.90
CA THR A 92 -9.37 -3.23 -8.62
C THR A 92 -8.88 -3.80 -9.95
N ASP A 93 -8.11 -3.07 -10.76
CA ASP A 93 -7.53 -3.58 -12.01
C ASP A 93 -6.52 -4.71 -11.76
N CYS A 94 -5.73 -4.60 -10.69
CA CYS A 94 -4.78 -5.67 -10.32
C CYS A 94 -5.49 -6.97 -9.98
N ILE A 95 -6.62 -6.90 -9.28
CA ILE A 95 -7.45 -8.07 -8.96
C ILE A 95 -8.12 -8.62 -10.22
N ASP A 96 -8.77 -7.78 -11.04
CA ASP A 96 -9.47 -8.20 -12.26
C ASP A 96 -8.53 -8.90 -13.25
N ARG A 97 -7.32 -8.38 -13.44
CA ARG A 97 -6.31 -8.91 -14.36
C ARG A 97 -5.42 -9.97 -13.73
N ASN A 98 -5.47 -10.12 -12.42
CA ASN A 98 -4.60 -10.97 -11.62
C ASN A 98 -3.10 -10.70 -11.90
N ILE A 99 -2.72 -9.44 -11.88
CA ILE A 99 -1.33 -8.97 -12.04
C ILE A 99 -0.95 -8.04 -10.88
N PRO A 100 0.29 -8.12 -10.38
CA PRO A 100 0.71 -7.25 -9.28
C PRO A 100 0.81 -5.79 -9.70
N THR A 101 0.94 -4.90 -8.72
CA THR A 101 1.12 -3.47 -8.95
C THR A 101 2.39 -3.18 -9.77
N TRP A 102 2.40 -2.05 -10.47
CA TRP A 102 3.56 -1.61 -11.27
C TRP A 102 4.85 -1.50 -10.42
N THR A 103 4.73 -1.20 -9.14
CA THR A 103 5.85 -1.13 -8.21
C THR A 103 6.52 -2.49 -8.02
N TYR A 104 5.71 -3.54 -7.92
CA TYR A 104 6.21 -4.91 -7.83
C TYR A 104 6.80 -5.40 -9.16
N ILE A 105 6.17 -5.09 -10.29
CA ILE A 105 6.68 -5.42 -11.62
C ILE A 105 8.06 -4.79 -11.83
N THR A 106 8.25 -3.53 -11.38
CA THR A 106 9.55 -2.87 -11.44
C THR A 106 10.60 -3.60 -10.59
N ASP A 107 10.24 -4.03 -9.37
CA ASP A 107 11.16 -4.80 -8.52
C ASP A 107 11.53 -6.14 -9.15
N LEU A 108 10.55 -6.83 -9.73
CA LEU A 108 10.75 -8.11 -10.39
C LEU A 108 11.72 -7.99 -11.58
N PHE A 109 11.60 -6.93 -12.38
CA PHE A 109 12.50 -6.68 -13.49
C PHE A 109 13.98 -6.60 -13.05
N PHE A 110 14.25 -5.90 -11.94
CA PHE A 110 15.62 -5.78 -11.42
C PHE A 110 16.11 -7.02 -10.66
N GLN A 111 15.23 -7.93 -10.28
CA GLN A 111 15.58 -9.19 -9.61
C GLN A 111 15.71 -10.36 -10.57
N GLU A 112 15.27 -10.19 -11.82
CA GLU A 112 15.41 -11.23 -12.85
C GLU A 112 16.85 -11.32 -13.34
N GLU A 113 17.46 -12.49 -13.17
CA GLU A 113 18.87 -12.72 -13.52
C GLU A 113 19.17 -12.59 -15.01
N ALA A 114 18.16 -12.85 -15.88
CA ALA A 114 18.29 -12.69 -17.32
C ALA A 114 18.37 -11.23 -17.76
N ASN A 115 17.85 -10.28 -16.94
CA ASN A 115 17.94 -8.87 -17.22
C ASN A 115 19.29 -8.31 -16.78
N LYS A 116 20.00 -7.64 -17.68
CA LYS A 116 21.31 -7.03 -17.40
C LYS A 116 21.40 -5.57 -17.78
N LYS A 117 20.33 -5.02 -18.30
CA LYS A 117 20.30 -3.63 -18.79
C LYS A 117 18.88 -3.06 -18.79
N LEU A 118 18.79 -1.73 -18.70
CA LEU A 118 17.59 -0.95 -18.96
C LEU A 118 17.99 0.33 -19.66
N TYR A 119 17.45 0.56 -20.86
CA TYR A 119 17.67 1.76 -21.63
C TYR A 119 16.39 2.61 -21.68
N LEU A 120 16.51 3.84 -21.18
CA LEU A 120 15.42 4.80 -21.07
C LEU A 120 15.78 6.07 -21.84
N GLU A 121 15.85 5.95 -23.19
CA GLU A 121 16.28 7.07 -24.06
C GLU A 121 15.10 8.01 -24.32
N ASN A 122 14.94 8.99 -23.43
CA ASN A 122 13.96 10.06 -23.56
C ASN A 122 14.47 11.33 -22.86
N ASP A 123 14.01 12.50 -23.26
CA ASP A 123 14.50 13.80 -22.76
C ASP A 123 14.13 14.05 -21.28
N PHE A 124 12.99 13.52 -20.81
CA PHE A 124 12.61 13.66 -19.40
C PHE A 124 13.40 12.74 -18.46
N VAL A 125 14.15 11.76 -18.98
CA VAL A 125 14.92 10.83 -18.18
C VAL A 125 16.25 11.47 -17.80
N PRO A 126 16.64 11.50 -16.51
CA PRO A 126 17.95 11.96 -16.08
C PRO A 126 19.08 11.16 -16.76
N ASP A 127 20.15 11.81 -17.16
CA ASP A 127 21.24 11.18 -17.94
C ASP A 127 21.79 9.92 -17.26
N PHE A 128 21.90 9.91 -15.94
CA PHE A 128 22.40 8.76 -15.18
C PHE A 128 21.42 7.56 -15.15
N LEU A 129 20.18 7.73 -15.60
CA LEU A 129 19.17 6.67 -15.75
C LEU A 129 18.92 6.25 -17.21
N LYS A 130 19.47 6.99 -18.20
CA LYS A 130 19.21 6.69 -19.62
C LYS A 130 19.77 5.34 -20.05
N ARG A 131 20.94 4.96 -19.53
CA ARG A 131 21.61 3.71 -19.88
C ARG A 131 22.14 3.01 -18.64
N ILE A 132 21.34 2.12 -18.12
CA ILE A 132 21.64 1.33 -16.93
C ILE A 132 22.11 -0.05 -17.37
N VAL A 133 23.26 -0.50 -16.85
CA VAL A 133 23.80 -1.87 -17.04
C VAL A 133 24.24 -2.38 -15.68
N TRP A 134 24.12 -3.69 -15.46
CA TRP A 134 24.59 -4.34 -14.23
C TRP A 134 25.06 -5.77 -14.52
N ASP A 135 26.03 -6.23 -13.74
CA ASP A 135 26.63 -7.54 -13.89
C ASP A 135 26.13 -8.56 -12.86
N ASN A 136 25.59 -8.08 -11.75
CA ASN A 136 25.15 -8.94 -10.64
C ASN A 136 23.89 -8.38 -9.94
N SER A 137 23.29 -9.20 -9.10
CA SER A 137 22.04 -8.87 -8.38
C SER A 137 22.19 -7.70 -7.39
N GLU A 138 23.38 -7.47 -6.82
CA GLU A 138 23.62 -6.36 -5.92
C GLU A 138 23.53 -5.02 -6.67
N GLU A 139 24.13 -4.94 -7.85
CA GLU A 139 24.05 -3.76 -8.71
C GLU A 139 22.64 -3.55 -9.25
N ALA A 140 21.97 -4.62 -9.69
CA ALA A 140 20.57 -4.57 -10.11
C ALA A 140 19.69 -3.98 -8.99
N ASN A 141 19.85 -4.46 -7.76
CA ASN A 141 19.13 -3.94 -6.60
C ASN A 141 19.45 -2.47 -6.30
N LYS A 142 20.70 -2.03 -6.49
CA LYS A 142 21.05 -0.60 -6.36
C LYS A 142 20.31 0.26 -7.39
N TRP A 143 20.16 -0.23 -8.63
CA TRP A 143 19.40 0.46 -9.66
C TRP A 143 17.89 0.45 -9.38
N GLY A 144 17.31 -0.67 -8.98
CA GLY A 144 15.91 -0.74 -8.58
C GLY A 144 15.56 0.26 -7.48
N LYS A 145 16.46 0.42 -6.49
CA LYS A 145 16.34 1.42 -5.40
C LYS A 145 16.45 2.88 -5.87
N LYS A 146 16.91 3.14 -7.09
CA LYS A 146 16.94 4.48 -7.69
C LYS A 146 15.78 4.70 -8.65
N VAL A 147 15.52 3.73 -9.53
CA VAL A 147 14.50 3.84 -10.59
C VAL A 147 13.10 3.89 -10.01
N LYS A 148 12.72 2.96 -9.14
CA LYS A 148 11.36 2.91 -8.57
C LYS A 148 10.97 4.18 -7.79
N PRO A 149 11.79 4.74 -6.88
CA PRO A 149 11.47 6.02 -6.23
C PRO A 149 11.36 7.18 -7.21
N TRP A 150 12.21 7.25 -8.22
CA TRP A 150 12.13 8.27 -9.26
C TRP A 150 10.81 8.17 -10.02
N MET A 151 10.39 6.97 -10.42
CA MET A 151 9.11 6.75 -11.11
C MET A 151 7.90 7.23 -10.31
N LYS A 152 7.97 7.25 -8.98
CA LYS A 152 6.87 7.72 -8.13
C LYS A 152 6.53 9.20 -8.29
N TYR A 153 7.48 10.00 -8.75
CA TYR A 153 7.32 11.45 -8.94
C TYR A 153 7.18 11.87 -10.40
N LEU A 154 7.14 10.91 -11.32
CA LEU A 154 6.89 11.20 -12.73
C LEU A 154 5.41 11.50 -12.98
N PRO A 155 5.09 12.39 -13.93
CA PRO A 155 3.78 12.43 -14.55
C PRO A 155 3.33 11.04 -15.00
N ASN A 156 2.05 10.75 -14.92
CA ASN A 156 1.53 9.41 -15.17
C ASN A 156 1.90 8.89 -16.56
N SER A 157 1.79 9.72 -17.59
CA SER A 157 2.17 9.38 -18.96
C SER A 157 3.64 8.95 -19.09
N GLN A 158 4.53 9.67 -18.40
CA GLN A 158 5.96 9.33 -18.38
C GLN A 158 6.24 8.03 -17.62
N ARG A 159 5.55 7.80 -16.48
CA ARG A 159 5.65 6.55 -15.74
C ARG A 159 5.18 5.36 -16.58
N LEU A 160 4.06 5.49 -17.28
CA LEU A 160 3.55 4.44 -18.17
C LEU A 160 4.54 4.14 -19.30
N TRP A 161 5.16 5.18 -19.89
CA TRP A 161 6.22 4.98 -20.87
C TRP A 161 7.41 4.18 -20.30
N VAL A 162 7.85 4.49 -19.07
CA VAL A 162 8.93 3.71 -18.40
C VAL A 162 8.51 2.26 -18.19
N MET A 163 7.27 2.01 -17.76
CA MET A 163 6.75 0.65 -17.61
C MET A 163 6.74 -0.12 -18.94
N GLU A 164 6.37 0.55 -20.03
CA GLU A 164 6.44 -0.04 -21.39
C GLU A 164 7.88 -0.40 -21.77
N GLN A 165 8.88 0.44 -21.43
CA GLN A 165 10.30 0.12 -21.68
C GLN A 165 10.78 -1.07 -20.82
N ILE A 166 10.35 -1.15 -19.57
CA ILE A 166 10.62 -2.29 -18.68
C ILE A 166 10.04 -3.58 -19.28
N GLU A 167 8.80 -3.55 -19.75
CA GLU A 167 8.16 -4.70 -20.37
C GLU A 167 8.86 -5.14 -21.66
N LYS A 168 9.18 -4.20 -22.57
CA LYS A 168 9.87 -4.46 -23.85
C LYS A 168 11.27 -5.03 -23.66
N GLN A 169 11.98 -4.66 -22.60
CA GLN A 169 13.36 -5.05 -22.36
C GLN A 169 13.48 -6.22 -21.35
N ASN A 170 12.35 -6.69 -20.85
CA ASN A 170 12.31 -7.85 -19.97
C ASN A 170 12.61 -9.14 -20.76
N SER A 171 13.74 -9.76 -20.46
CA SER A 171 14.28 -10.88 -21.26
C SER A 171 13.85 -12.27 -20.76
N GLY A 172 13.19 -12.40 -19.63
CA GLY A 172 12.99 -13.73 -19.05
C GLY A 172 11.82 -13.89 -18.10
N THR A 173 11.26 -12.81 -17.58
CA THR A 173 10.26 -12.95 -16.52
C THR A 173 8.84 -12.88 -17.07
N THR A 174 8.14 -13.96 -16.92
CA THR A 174 6.67 -13.93 -16.98
C THR A 174 6.18 -13.21 -15.73
N ILE A 175 5.40 -12.14 -15.90
CA ILE A 175 4.71 -11.49 -14.76
C ILE A 175 3.89 -12.57 -14.04
N PRO A 176 4.15 -12.80 -12.73
CA PRO A 176 3.46 -13.85 -12.01
C PRO A 176 1.94 -13.61 -12.02
N ARG A 177 1.21 -14.63 -12.40
CA ARG A 177 -0.25 -14.71 -12.17
C ARG A 177 -0.47 -15.32 -10.79
N ASN A 178 -1.63 -15.09 -10.17
CA ASN A 178 -1.99 -15.57 -8.83
C ASN A 178 -1.27 -14.86 -7.67
N MET A 179 -0.81 -13.63 -7.89
CA MET A 179 -0.26 -12.80 -6.81
C MET A 179 -1.31 -11.91 -6.14
N MET A 180 -2.42 -11.67 -6.80
CA MET A 180 -3.52 -10.87 -6.27
C MET A 180 -4.64 -11.77 -5.77
N MET A 181 -5.39 -11.31 -4.78
CA MET A 181 -6.63 -11.97 -4.38
C MET A 181 -7.61 -12.03 -5.56
N SER A 182 -8.45 -13.05 -5.59
CA SER A 182 -9.65 -13.07 -6.43
C SER A 182 -10.79 -12.34 -5.73
N TRP A 183 -11.82 -11.92 -6.48
CA TRP A 183 -13.02 -11.32 -5.88
C TRP A 183 -13.77 -12.25 -4.94
N SER A 184 -13.68 -13.58 -5.12
CA SER A 184 -14.22 -14.55 -4.16
C SER A 184 -13.49 -14.48 -2.83
N GLU A 185 -12.17 -14.40 -2.83
CA GLU A 185 -11.35 -14.28 -1.62
C GLU A 185 -11.58 -12.93 -0.91
N VAL A 186 -11.69 -11.83 -1.68
CA VAL A 186 -12.04 -10.50 -1.14
C VAL A 186 -13.43 -10.54 -0.46
N LYS A 187 -14.39 -11.23 -1.08
CA LYS A 187 -15.72 -11.42 -0.50
C LYS A 187 -15.67 -12.25 0.78
N GLU A 188 -14.89 -13.33 0.81
CA GLU A 188 -14.69 -14.15 2.01
C GLU A 188 -14.07 -13.33 3.16
N LEU A 189 -13.09 -12.45 2.89
CA LEU A 189 -12.55 -11.53 3.90
C LEU A 189 -13.65 -10.63 4.47
N ARG A 190 -14.51 -10.07 3.62
CA ARG A 190 -15.62 -9.25 4.07
C ARG A 190 -16.62 -10.03 4.92
N GLU A 191 -17.00 -11.24 4.50
CA GLU A 191 -17.90 -12.13 5.24
C GLU A 191 -17.30 -12.57 6.58
N ALA A 192 -15.97 -12.64 6.68
CA ALA A 192 -15.25 -12.89 7.93
C ALA A 192 -15.20 -11.66 8.86
N GLY A 193 -15.74 -10.50 8.46
CA GLY A 193 -15.85 -9.29 9.28
C GLY A 193 -14.72 -8.28 9.08
N PHE A 194 -13.86 -8.46 8.08
CA PHE A 194 -12.88 -7.45 7.69
C PHE A 194 -13.53 -6.35 6.84
N TYR A 195 -12.99 -5.14 6.93
CA TYR A 195 -13.41 -4.05 6.05
C TYR A 195 -12.66 -4.12 4.70
N ILE A 196 -13.38 -3.89 3.60
CA ILE A 196 -12.80 -3.77 2.26
C ILE A 196 -12.98 -2.33 1.77
N GLY A 197 -11.87 -1.68 1.45
CA GLY A 197 -11.81 -0.32 0.91
C GLY A 197 -11.12 -0.27 -0.45
N SER A 198 -11.01 0.94 -1.02
CA SER A 198 -10.37 1.18 -2.30
C SER A 198 -8.89 1.56 -2.14
N HIS A 199 -8.05 1.08 -3.06
CA HIS A 199 -6.67 1.55 -3.27
C HIS A 199 -6.48 2.04 -4.72
N SER A 200 -7.49 2.75 -5.27
CA SER A 200 -7.66 3.17 -6.66
C SER A 200 -7.97 2.02 -7.64
N HIS A 201 -8.16 2.38 -8.90
CA HIS A 201 -8.38 1.40 -9.96
C HIS A 201 -7.06 0.78 -10.44
N SER A 202 -6.10 1.60 -10.90
CA SER A 202 -4.87 1.14 -11.55
C SER A 202 -3.60 1.30 -10.70
N HIS A 203 -3.72 1.64 -9.41
CA HIS A 203 -2.60 2.05 -8.55
C HIS A 203 -1.89 3.30 -9.08
N ALA A 204 -2.62 4.20 -9.75
CA ALA A 204 -2.09 5.49 -10.19
C ALA A 204 -1.80 6.39 -8.98
N ILE A 205 -0.67 7.08 -9.00
CA ILE A 205 -0.31 8.05 -7.96
C ILE A 205 -1.05 9.35 -8.27
N PHE A 206 -2.04 9.71 -7.45
CA PHE A 206 -2.96 10.81 -7.75
C PHE A 206 -2.26 12.16 -7.92
N ALA A 207 -1.25 12.45 -7.11
CA ALA A 207 -0.46 13.68 -7.25
C ALA A 207 0.33 13.75 -8.58
N SER A 208 0.41 12.66 -9.35
CA SER A 208 1.10 12.58 -10.64
C SER A 208 0.16 12.53 -11.84
N LEU A 209 -1.15 12.51 -11.63
CA LEU A 209 -2.16 12.62 -12.68
C LEU A 209 -2.28 14.08 -13.15
N ASP A 210 -2.61 14.29 -14.43
CA ASP A 210 -2.57 15.61 -15.05
C ASP A 210 -3.77 16.46 -14.66
N SER A 211 -4.92 15.84 -14.36
CA SER A 211 -6.15 16.54 -14.01
C SER A 211 -6.88 15.92 -12.80
N GLU A 212 -7.81 16.68 -12.23
CA GLU A 212 -8.71 16.19 -11.18
C GLU A 212 -9.73 15.19 -11.75
N GLU A 213 -10.10 15.33 -13.02
CA GLU A 213 -10.98 14.39 -13.73
C GLU A 213 -10.38 13.00 -13.80
N GLU A 214 -9.08 12.88 -14.13
CA GLU A 214 -8.39 11.59 -14.14
C GLU A 214 -8.37 10.94 -12.75
N ILE A 215 -8.17 11.75 -11.71
CA ILE A 215 -8.24 11.25 -10.32
C ILE A 215 -9.67 10.78 -10.00
N LEU A 216 -10.67 11.54 -10.41
CA LEU A 216 -12.07 11.22 -10.18
C LEU A 216 -12.48 9.92 -10.89
N ASP A 217 -11.99 9.69 -12.10
CA ASP A 217 -12.24 8.46 -12.85
C ASP A 217 -11.61 7.24 -12.16
N GLU A 218 -10.34 7.31 -11.74
CA GLU A 218 -9.68 6.26 -10.94
C GLU A 218 -10.49 5.90 -9.69
N LEU A 219 -11.00 6.90 -8.99
CA LEU A 219 -11.76 6.74 -7.75
C LEU A 219 -13.16 6.15 -8.01
N LYS A 220 -13.90 6.66 -9.01
CA LYS A 220 -15.24 6.18 -9.35
C LYS A 220 -15.21 4.75 -9.90
N ILE A 221 -14.32 4.47 -10.85
CA ILE A 221 -14.19 3.11 -11.42
C ILE A 221 -13.91 2.11 -10.31
N SER A 222 -12.96 2.40 -9.42
CA SER A 222 -12.67 1.52 -8.29
C SER A 222 -13.87 1.33 -7.35
N SER A 223 -14.56 2.43 -7.02
CA SER A 223 -15.74 2.40 -6.14
C SER A 223 -16.87 1.58 -6.74
N ASP A 224 -17.15 1.77 -8.02
CA ASP A 224 -18.24 1.08 -8.74
C ASP A 224 -17.95 -0.43 -8.84
N ILE A 225 -16.71 -0.81 -9.18
CA ILE A 225 -16.31 -2.23 -9.22
C ILE A 225 -16.47 -2.87 -7.83
N ILE A 226 -15.98 -2.23 -6.76
CA ILE A 226 -16.12 -2.77 -5.39
C ILE A 226 -17.59 -2.92 -5.03
N LYS A 227 -18.41 -1.92 -5.35
CA LYS A 227 -19.86 -1.97 -5.12
C LYS A 227 -20.53 -3.11 -5.88
N ASP A 228 -20.20 -3.29 -7.15
CA ASP A 228 -20.79 -4.36 -7.98
C ASP A 228 -20.37 -5.75 -7.48
N ARG A 229 -19.14 -5.93 -7.02
CA ARG A 229 -18.62 -7.19 -6.52
C ARG A 229 -19.07 -7.54 -5.10
N LEU A 230 -19.19 -6.53 -4.23
CA LEU A 230 -19.45 -6.72 -2.81
C LEU A 230 -20.83 -6.21 -2.36
N GLY A 231 -21.56 -5.46 -3.21
CA GLY A 231 -22.90 -4.92 -2.90
C GLY A 231 -22.89 -3.66 -2.04
N GLU A 232 -21.74 -3.12 -1.69
CA GLU A 232 -21.59 -1.91 -0.87
C GLU A 232 -20.46 -1.02 -1.36
N GLN A 233 -20.71 0.28 -1.39
CA GLN A 233 -19.71 1.27 -1.80
C GLN A 233 -18.67 1.49 -0.69
N PRO A 234 -17.37 1.48 -0.99
CA PRO A 234 -16.33 1.76 0.01
C PRO A 234 -16.39 3.24 0.43
N VAL A 235 -16.28 3.49 1.73
CA VAL A 235 -16.25 4.86 2.28
C VAL A 235 -14.84 5.40 2.48
N THR A 236 -13.83 4.54 2.38
CA THR A 236 -12.42 4.88 2.61
C THR A 236 -11.58 4.60 1.36
N ILE A 237 -10.77 5.59 0.97
CA ILE A 237 -9.71 5.46 -0.04
C ILE A 237 -8.33 5.45 0.64
N SER A 238 -7.49 4.50 0.30
CA SER A 238 -6.05 4.54 0.59
C SER A 238 -5.33 5.10 -0.64
N TYR A 239 -4.62 6.21 -0.50
CA TYR A 239 -3.92 6.85 -1.61
C TYR A 239 -2.69 6.03 -2.03
N PRO A 240 -2.56 5.67 -3.33
CA PRO A 240 -1.40 4.93 -3.81
C PRO A 240 -0.07 5.60 -3.44
N SER A 241 0.86 4.83 -2.88
CA SER A 241 2.11 5.32 -2.29
C SER A 241 1.94 6.34 -1.15
N GLY A 242 0.73 6.56 -0.65
CA GLY A 242 0.41 7.56 0.36
C GLY A 242 0.49 9.01 -0.13
N LEU A 243 0.65 9.23 -1.45
CA LEU A 243 0.83 10.57 -2.05
C LEU A 243 -0.51 11.14 -2.53
N TRP A 244 -0.76 12.37 -2.13
CA TRP A 244 -1.98 13.12 -2.43
C TRP A 244 -1.70 14.62 -2.55
N ASP A 245 -2.62 15.34 -3.17
CA ASP A 245 -2.69 16.81 -3.21
C ASP A 245 -4.15 17.27 -3.03
N GLU A 246 -4.41 18.57 -3.10
CA GLU A 246 -5.76 19.14 -2.91
C GLU A 246 -6.75 18.61 -3.96
N ARG A 247 -6.30 18.28 -5.18
CA ARG A 247 -7.13 17.68 -6.23
C ARG A 247 -7.60 16.30 -5.81
N ALA A 248 -6.70 15.48 -5.21
CA ALA A 248 -7.03 14.16 -4.72
C ALA A 248 -8.07 14.21 -3.59
N LEU A 249 -7.97 15.17 -2.68
CA LEU A 249 -8.97 15.39 -1.61
C LEU A 249 -10.33 15.77 -2.20
N SER A 250 -10.34 16.74 -3.14
CA SER A 250 -11.57 17.19 -3.82
C SER A 250 -12.23 16.05 -4.59
N ALA A 251 -11.47 15.33 -5.41
CA ALA A 251 -11.97 14.21 -6.20
C ALA A 251 -12.49 13.05 -5.31
N SER A 252 -11.85 12.78 -4.17
CA SER A 252 -12.31 11.76 -3.22
C SER A 252 -13.71 12.07 -2.69
N LEU A 253 -13.97 13.32 -2.29
CA LEU A 253 -15.29 13.75 -1.86
C LEU A 253 -16.33 13.65 -2.99
N LYS A 254 -15.97 14.08 -4.21
CA LYS A 254 -16.85 13.99 -5.40
C LYS A 254 -17.18 12.54 -5.78
N ALA A 255 -16.25 11.60 -5.54
CA ALA A 255 -16.46 10.18 -5.76
C ALA A 255 -17.25 9.48 -4.64
N GLY A 256 -17.58 10.20 -3.55
CA GLY A 256 -18.38 9.69 -2.43
C GLY A 256 -17.57 9.07 -1.29
N TYR A 257 -16.23 9.14 -1.33
CA TYR A 257 -15.39 8.73 -0.20
C TYR A 257 -15.52 9.73 0.96
N GLN A 258 -15.60 9.22 2.17
CA GLN A 258 -15.70 10.01 3.38
C GLN A 258 -14.36 10.16 4.09
N PHE A 259 -13.44 9.22 3.86
CA PHE A 259 -12.15 9.10 4.53
C PHE A 259 -11.03 8.82 3.53
N GLY A 260 -9.84 9.38 3.80
CA GLY A 260 -8.65 9.14 2.98
C GLY A 260 -7.44 8.80 3.85
N LEU A 261 -6.58 7.87 3.37
CA LEU A 261 -5.43 7.39 4.10
C LEU A 261 -4.12 7.75 3.39
N SER A 262 -3.21 8.39 4.12
CA SER A 262 -1.84 8.71 3.68
C SER A 262 -0.79 7.81 4.33
N VAL A 263 0.49 8.03 4.02
CA VAL A 263 1.64 7.32 4.64
C VAL A 263 2.66 8.35 5.16
N ASP A 264 2.33 8.99 6.30
CA ASP A 264 3.17 10.03 6.89
C ASP A 264 4.08 9.52 8.01
N GLN A 265 4.09 8.22 8.28
CA GLN A 265 4.90 7.59 9.32
C GLN A 265 4.69 8.22 10.72
N ARG A 266 3.46 8.60 11.05
CA ARG A 266 3.05 9.18 12.33
C ARG A 266 1.67 8.70 12.75
N PHE A 267 1.33 8.89 14.02
CA PHE A 267 0.00 8.54 14.54
C PHE A 267 -1.04 9.57 14.16
N TYR A 268 -2.26 9.11 13.96
CA TYR A 268 -3.42 9.94 13.68
C TYR A 268 -3.88 10.70 14.92
N ASN A 269 -4.05 12.00 14.80
CA ASN A 269 -4.65 12.85 15.81
C ASN A 269 -6.02 13.36 15.32
N PRO A 270 -7.15 12.79 15.76
CA PRO A 270 -8.48 13.19 15.28
C PRO A 270 -8.86 14.66 15.50
N LYS A 271 -8.11 15.39 16.34
CA LYS A 271 -8.39 16.80 16.62
C LYS A 271 -7.72 17.76 15.64
N THR A 272 -6.67 17.32 14.95
CA THR A 272 -5.83 18.21 14.13
C THR A 272 -5.59 17.71 12.72
N ASP A 273 -5.76 16.41 12.47
CA ASP A 273 -5.49 15.83 11.17
C ASP A 273 -6.71 15.87 10.27
N ASN A 274 -6.45 16.02 8.97
CA ASN A 274 -7.48 15.97 7.96
C ASN A 274 -8.01 14.52 7.84
N ILE A 275 -9.33 14.38 7.91
CA ILE A 275 -10.01 13.09 7.80
C ILE A 275 -9.87 12.46 6.41
N LEU A 276 -9.56 13.27 5.39
CA LEU A 276 -9.24 12.80 4.04
C LEU A 276 -7.74 12.54 3.82
N ALA A 277 -6.90 12.69 4.85
CA ALA A 277 -5.45 12.43 4.76
C ALA A 277 -4.93 11.84 6.08
N ILE A 278 -5.60 10.80 6.56
CA ILE A 278 -5.29 10.14 7.83
C ILE A 278 -3.93 9.46 7.74
N PRO A 279 -2.97 9.81 8.62
CA PRO A 279 -1.63 9.24 8.57
C PRO A 279 -1.59 7.80 9.06
N ARG A 280 -0.67 7.03 8.48
CA ARG A 280 -0.38 5.65 8.88
C ARG A 280 1.11 5.45 9.13
N VAL A 281 1.44 4.45 9.94
CA VAL A 281 2.79 3.98 10.20
C VAL A 281 2.98 2.62 9.55
N GLU A 282 3.80 2.56 8.53
CA GLU A 282 4.12 1.29 7.87
C GLU A 282 5.07 0.45 8.72
N LEU A 283 4.75 -0.82 8.89
CA LEU A 283 5.57 -1.80 9.58
C LEU A 283 6.26 -2.71 8.54
N TYR A 284 7.55 -2.90 8.73
CA TYR A 284 8.42 -3.60 7.78
C TYR A 284 8.97 -4.90 8.35
N ASN A 285 9.54 -5.71 7.50
CA ASN A 285 10.33 -6.88 7.91
C ASN A 285 11.67 -6.45 8.53
N GLU A 286 11.61 -6.03 9.78
CA GLU A 286 12.73 -5.49 10.54
C GLU A 286 12.92 -6.27 11.85
N PRO A 287 14.11 -6.19 12.50
CA PRO A 287 14.31 -6.73 13.83
C PRO A 287 13.26 -6.26 14.83
N TRP A 288 12.80 -7.14 15.69
CA TRP A 288 11.69 -6.89 16.63
C TRP A 288 11.83 -5.60 17.43
N TRP A 289 13.03 -5.27 17.89
CA TRP A 289 13.25 -4.02 18.62
C TRP A 289 12.92 -2.77 17.82
N LYS A 290 13.20 -2.79 16.51
CA LYS A 290 12.87 -1.70 15.59
C LYS A 290 11.36 -1.59 15.36
N VAL A 291 10.68 -2.73 15.16
CA VAL A 291 9.22 -2.79 15.07
C VAL A 291 8.59 -2.19 16.32
N ARG A 292 9.08 -2.56 17.52
CA ARG A 292 8.60 -1.97 18.79
C ARG A 292 8.81 -0.46 18.87
N LEU A 293 9.92 0.07 18.37
CA LEU A 293 10.15 1.50 18.32
C LEU A 293 9.11 2.21 17.40
N ARG A 294 8.74 1.61 16.27
CA ARG A 294 7.69 2.14 15.39
C ARG A 294 6.32 2.10 16.10
N ILE A 295 5.95 0.98 16.69
CA ILE A 295 4.67 0.81 17.40
C ILE A 295 4.54 1.79 18.56
N SER A 296 5.62 2.06 19.29
CA SER A 296 5.61 3.02 20.42
C SER A 296 5.59 4.49 19.98
N GLY A 297 5.92 4.79 18.73
CA GLY A 297 6.10 6.16 18.23
C GLY A 297 7.45 6.79 18.57
N LEU A 298 8.36 6.06 19.19
CA LEU A 298 9.70 6.56 19.49
C LEU A 298 10.55 6.73 18.24
N TYR A 299 10.38 5.84 17.26
CA TYR A 299 11.08 5.93 15.97
C TYR A 299 10.81 7.27 15.27
N GLN A 300 9.56 7.72 15.24
CA GLN A 300 9.15 8.98 14.63
C GLN A 300 9.74 10.19 15.37
N LYS A 301 9.84 10.12 16.71
CA LYS A 301 10.45 11.16 17.53
C LYS A 301 11.96 11.28 17.25
N VAL A 302 12.67 10.16 17.22
CA VAL A 302 14.11 10.14 16.93
C VAL A 302 14.39 10.66 15.51
N ARG A 303 13.61 10.23 14.51
CA ARG A 303 13.77 10.70 13.12
C ARG A 303 13.58 12.21 12.95
N LYS A 304 12.71 12.84 13.76
CA LYS A 304 12.53 14.30 13.76
C LYS A 304 13.70 15.06 14.38
N LEU A 305 14.49 14.41 15.23
CA LEU A 305 15.67 15.04 15.86
C LEU A 305 16.94 14.94 15.00
N ILE A 306 16.94 14.04 13.99
CA ILE A 306 18.09 13.80 13.09
C ILE A 306 17.92 14.54 11.74
N LYS A 307 16.72 15.06 11.44
CA LYS A 307 16.46 15.98 10.32
C LYS A 307 16.60 17.44 10.76
#